data_ba4cc02eae7369f90e3ac60a361021d8
#
_entry.id   ba4cc02eae7369f90e3ac60a361021d8
#
_cell.length_a   1.000
_cell.length_b   1.000
_cell.length_c   1.000
_cell.angle_alpha   90.00
_cell.angle_beta   90.00
_cell.angle_gamma   90.00
#
_symmetry.space_group_name_H-M   'P 1'
#
loop_
_entity.id
_entity.type
_entity.pdbx_description
1 polymer ?
#
loop_
_entity_poly.entity_id
_entity_poly.type
_entity_poly.pdbx_seq_one_letter_code
_entity_poly.pdbx_strand_id
1 'polypeptide(L)'
;ELISSLRLKLQTLWGERELVLSEARACVEQGEELEATVRDVCKPNEFERYMMFIGDLEKVVSLLLCLSSRLARVQNAMRRIDGNTDAEEKQSLNERHKLLSRQREDAKDXXXXXXXXXSGILAKYLTDQQLQDYRRFVQVKTSLLIEQKDLEEQIKFCEEQLDKLEKSIP
;
A
#
# COMPACT_ATOMS: atom_id res chain seq x y z
N GLU A 1 -4.97 4.23 -32.97
CA GLU A 1 -4.71 2.80 -32.88
C GLU A 1 -4.14 2.45 -31.51
N LEU A 2 -3.75 1.20 -31.28
CA LEU A 2 -3.40 0.71 -29.94
C LEU A 2 -2.16 1.39 -29.36
N ILE A 3 -1.13 1.59 -30.17
CA ILE A 3 0.10 2.25 -29.73
C ILE A 3 -0.18 3.69 -29.26
N SER A 4 -0.94 4.44 -30.06
CA SER A 4 -1.32 5.81 -29.71
C SER A 4 -2.14 5.85 -28.45
N SER A 5 -3.05 4.90 -28.27
CA SER A 5 -3.90 4.81 -27.10
C SER A 5 -3.08 4.53 -25.85
N LEU A 6 -2.09 3.62 -25.94
CA LEU A 6 -1.21 3.30 -24.81
C LEU A 6 -0.32 4.48 -24.44
N ARG A 7 0.20 5.22 -25.44
CA ARG A 7 1.01 6.40 -25.16
C ARG A 7 0.20 7.47 -24.44
N LEU A 8 -1.05 7.64 -24.86
CA LEU A 8 -1.93 8.62 -24.22
C LEU A 8 -2.24 8.22 -22.77
N LYS A 9 -2.51 6.93 -22.56
CA LYS A 9 -2.76 6.41 -21.22
C LYS A 9 -1.53 6.60 -20.32
N LEU A 10 -0.34 6.36 -20.87
CA LEU A 10 0.91 6.52 -20.13
C LEU A 10 1.12 7.97 -19.70
N GLN A 11 0.83 8.92 -20.59
CA GLN A 11 0.91 10.34 -20.26
C GLN A 11 -0.04 10.71 -19.13
N THR A 12 -1.26 10.17 -19.18
CA THR A 12 -2.25 10.40 -18.13
C THR A 12 -1.75 9.85 -16.79
N LEU A 13 -1.18 8.65 -16.79
CA LEU A 13 -0.66 8.03 -15.59
C LEU A 13 0.52 8.82 -15.02
N TRP A 14 1.40 9.33 -15.87
CA TRP A 14 2.52 10.16 -15.42
C TRP A 14 2.00 11.43 -14.74
N GLY A 15 0.95 12.03 -15.29
CA GLY A 15 0.33 13.20 -14.69
C GLY A 15 -0.26 12.91 -13.33
N GLU A 16 -0.93 11.77 -13.20
CA GLU A 16 -1.50 11.34 -11.92
C GLU A 16 -0.40 11.08 -10.90
N ARG A 17 0.72 10.49 -11.36
CA ARG A 17 1.87 10.24 -10.47
C ARG A 17 2.43 11.55 -9.92
N GLU A 18 2.52 12.58 -10.77
CA GLU A 18 3.02 13.87 -10.31
C GLU A 18 2.13 14.47 -9.22
N LEU A 19 0.81 14.33 -9.37
CA LEU A 19 -0.13 14.80 -8.37
C LEU A 19 0.04 14.06 -7.04
N VAL A 20 0.18 12.74 -7.11
CA VAL A 20 0.37 11.92 -5.91
C VAL A 20 1.68 12.28 -5.22
N LEU A 21 2.76 12.49 -5.98
CA LEU A 21 4.05 12.89 -5.42
C LEU A 21 3.97 14.24 -4.74
N SER A 22 3.21 15.17 -5.32
CA SER A 22 2.98 16.48 -4.71
C SER A 22 2.25 16.36 -3.38
N GLU A 23 1.21 15.51 -3.35
CA GLU A 23 0.46 15.25 -2.12
C GLU A 23 1.33 14.55 -1.08
N ALA A 24 2.23 13.66 -1.54
CA ALA A 24 3.14 12.96 -0.64
C ALA A 24 4.11 13.93 0.04
N ARG A 25 4.59 14.94 -0.71
CA ARG A 25 5.47 15.97 -0.14
C ARG A 25 4.75 16.77 0.94
N ALA A 26 3.49 17.13 0.69
CA ALA A 26 2.67 17.84 1.69
C ALA A 26 2.46 16.97 2.93
N CYS A 27 2.25 15.67 2.71
CA CYS A 27 2.08 14.72 3.81
C CYS A 27 3.34 14.60 4.66
N VAL A 28 4.51 14.61 4.03
CA VAL A 28 5.80 14.58 4.75
C VAL A 28 5.93 15.82 5.66
N GLU A 29 5.58 16.99 5.15
CA GLU A 29 5.63 18.23 5.95
C GLU A 29 4.70 18.14 7.15
N GLN A 30 3.50 17.62 6.94
CA GLN A 30 2.53 17.43 8.02
C GLN A 30 3.07 16.45 9.06
N GLY A 31 3.72 15.39 8.60
CA GLY A 31 4.33 14.40 9.48
C GLY A 31 5.44 14.99 10.33
N GLU A 32 6.22 15.90 9.76
CA GLU A 32 7.30 16.57 10.50
C GLU A 32 6.74 17.46 11.60
N GLU A 33 5.64 18.15 11.33
CA GLU A 33 4.97 18.97 12.34
C GLU A 33 4.44 18.11 13.48
N LEU A 34 3.80 16.99 13.15
CA LEU A 34 3.30 16.05 14.16
C LEU A 34 4.43 15.46 14.97
N GLU A 35 5.52 15.10 14.30
CA GLU A 35 6.71 14.55 14.96
C GLU A 35 7.23 15.51 16.03
N ALA A 36 7.32 16.79 15.70
CA ALA A 36 7.78 17.81 16.63
C ALA A 36 6.84 17.92 17.83
N THR A 37 5.54 17.89 17.57
CA THR A 37 4.54 17.94 18.64
C THR A 37 4.66 16.73 19.57
N VAL A 38 4.75 15.55 19.00
CA VAL A 38 4.84 14.31 19.78
C VAL A 38 6.13 14.29 20.62
N ARG A 39 7.23 14.73 20.01
CA ARG A 39 8.51 14.82 20.72
C ARG A 39 8.39 15.70 21.96
N ASP A 40 7.68 16.82 21.81
CA ASP A 40 7.54 17.80 22.89
C ASP A 40 6.69 17.30 24.06
N VAL A 41 5.64 16.53 23.76
CA VAL A 41 4.64 16.19 24.79
C VAL A 41 4.81 14.79 25.38
N CYS A 42 5.40 13.87 24.63
CA CYS A 42 5.52 12.47 25.07
C CYS A 42 6.84 12.21 25.78
N LYS A 43 6.87 11.13 26.56
CA LYS A 43 8.11 10.64 27.14
C LYS A 43 9.02 10.12 26.02
N PRO A 44 10.35 10.12 26.24
CA PRO A 44 11.26 9.67 25.18
C PRO A 44 10.96 8.26 24.63
N ASN A 45 10.61 7.31 25.50
CA ASN A 45 10.31 5.96 25.03
C ASN A 45 9.00 5.91 24.24
N GLU A 46 8.05 6.77 24.59
CA GLU A 46 6.79 6.87 23.82
C GLU A 46 7.03 7.49 22.45
N PHE A 47 7.88 8.50 22.39
CA PHE A 47 8.26 9.12 21.14
C PHE A 47 8.97 8.12 20.23
N GLU A 48 9.86 7.29 20.80
CA GLU A 48 10.55 6.25 20.03
C GLU A 48 9.56 5.27 19.44
N ARG A 49 8.55 4.87 20.21
CA ARG A 49 7.52 3.95 19.72
C ARG A 49 6.71 4.58 18.58
N TYR A 50 6.40 5.87 18.73
CA TYR A 50 5.69 6.60 17.70
C TYR A 50 6.49 6.60 16.40
N MET A 51 7.79 6.91 16.48
CA MET A 51 8.65 6.95 15.31
C MET A 51 8.76 5.57 14.65
N MET A 52 8.84 4.51 15.45
CA MET A 52 8.87 3.14 14.92
C MET A 52 7.57 2.80 14.20
N PHE A 53 6.44 3.19 14.78
CA PHE A 53 5.14 2.93 14.17
C PHE A 53 5.01 3.61 12.81
N ILE A 54 5.38 4.90 12.75
CA ILE A 54 5.31 5.65 11.49
C ILE A 54 6.25 5.04 10.44
N GLY A 55 7.45 4.66 10.85
CA GLY A 55 8.41 4.02 9.95
C GLY A 55 7.96 2.67 9.46
N ASP A 56 7.31 1.89 10.33
CA ASP A 56 6.83 0.55 9.97
C ASP A 56 5.56 0.59 9.12
N LEU A 57 4.83 1.69 9.16
CA LEU A 57 3.57 1.81 8.44
C LEU A 57 3.74 1.53 6.94
N GLU A 58 4.78 2.10 6.34
CA GLU A 58 5.06 1.89 4.92
C GLU A 58 5.36 0.43 4.64
N LYS A 59 6.13 -0.22 5.51
CA LYS A 59 6.49 -1.63 5.34
C LYS A 59 5.26 -2.52 5.41
N VAL A 60 4.37 -2.25 6.37
CA VAL A 60 3.15 -3.05 6.53
C VAL A 60 2.22 -2.87 5.34
N VAL A 61 2.04 -1.64 4.87
CA VAL A 61 1.19 -1.37 3.71
C VAL A 61 1.76 -2.07 2.47
N SER A 62 3.08 -1.99 2.27
CA SER A 62 3.73 -2.66 1.14
C SER A 62 3.53 -4.18 1.20
N LEU A 63 3.65 -4.76 2.40
CA LEU A 63 3.42 -6.18 2.58
C LEU A 63 1.97 -6.57 2.26
N LEU A 64 1.01 -5.78 2.75
CA LEU A 64 -0.41 -6.05 2.48
C LEU A 64 -0.71 -5.99 0.99
N LEU A 65 -0.14 -5.01 0.28
CA LEU A 65 -0.34 -4.90 -1.16
C LEU A 65 0.26 -6.09 -1.90
N CYS A 66 1.46 -6.52 -1.49
CA CYS A 66 2.12 -7.68 -2.07
C CYS A 66 1.28 -8.94 -1.87
N LEU A 67 0.81 -9.16 -0.64
CA LEU A 67 -0.02 -10.34 -0.34
C LEU A 67 -1.33 -10.30 -1.10
N SER A 68 -1.94 -9.12 -1.23
CA SER A 68 -3.19 -8.98 -1.99
C SER A 68 -2.98 -9.29 -3.47
N SER A 69 -1.85 -8.87 -4.04
CA SER A 69 -1.52 -9.17 -5.44
C SER A 69 -1.32 -10.67 -5.66
N ARG A 70 -0.61 -11.31 -4.75
CA ARG A 70 -0.39 -12.75 -4.83
C ARG A 70 -1.71 -13.51 -4.69
N LEU A 71 -2.55 -13.07 -3.76
CA LEU A 71 -3.84 -13.70 -3.52
C LEU A 71 -4.73 -13.59 -4.75
N ALA A 72 -4.72 -12.42 -5.40
CA ALA A 72 -5.49 -12.21 -6.63
C ALA A 72 -5.05 -13.17 -7.73
N ARG A 73 -3.73 -13.39 -7.86
CA ARG A 73 -3.20 -14.32 -8.87
C ARG A 73 -3.63 -15.76 -8.59
N VAL A 74 -3.60 -16.16 -7.32
CA VAL A 74 -4.05 -17.50 -6.94
C VAL A 74 -5.55 -17.64 -7.20
N GLN A 75 -6.33 -16.62 -6.86
CA GLN A 75 -7.78 -16.64 -7.10
C GLN A 75 -8.10 -16.74 -8.60
N ASN A 76 -7.34 -16.05 -9.45
CA ASN A 76 -7.51 -16.15 -10.90
C ASN A 76 -7.20 -17.57 -11.39
N ALA A 77 -6.13 -18.17 -10.85
CA ALA A 77 -5.77 -19.54 -11.20
C ALA A 77 -6.86 -20.53 -10.76
N MET A 78 -7.44 -20.28 -9.59
CA MET A 78 -8.50 -21.13 -9.07
C MET A 78 -9.76 -21.07 -9.93
N ARG A 79 -10.06 -19.90 -10.53
CA ARG A 79 -11.19 -19.75 -11.43
C ARG A 79 -11.05 -20.57 -12.69
N ARG A 80 -9.82 -20.91 -13.08
CA ARG A 80 -9.54 -21.69 -14.29
C ARG A 80 -9.58 -23.19 -14.06
N ILE A 81 -9.75 -23.62 -12.81
CA ILE A 81 -9.83 -25.03 -12.47
C ILE A 81 -11.07 -25.66 -13.12
N ASP A 82 -10.90 -26.82 -13.76
CA ASP A 82 -12.00 -27.54 -14.37
C ASP A 82 -11.82 -29.05 -14.11
N GLY A 83 -12.63 -29.88 -14.75
CA GLY A 83 -12.61 -31.31 -14.58
C GLY A 83 -11.30 -31.98 -15.01
N ASN A 84 -10.53 -31.32 -15.88
CA ASN A 84 -9.27 -31.85 -16.38
C ASN A 84 -8.07 -31.43 -15.54
N THR A 85 -8.28 -30.53 -14.56
CA THR A 85 -7.19 -30.06 -13.72
C THR A 85 -6.69 -31.17 -12.79
N ASP A 86 -5.38 -31.31 -12.72
CA ASP A 86 -4.73 -32.28 -11.83
C ASP A 86 -5.12 -32.03 -10.37
N ALA A 87 -5.37 -33.11 -9.64
CA ALA A 87 -5.76 -33.04 -8.22
C ALA A 87 -4.67 -32.39 -7.37
N GLU A 88 -3.41 -32.66 -7.69
CA GLU A 88 -2.28 -32.06 -6.98
C GLU A 88 -2.23 -30.56 -7.19
N GLU A 89 -2.53 -30.09 -8.39
CA GLU A 89 -2.56 -28.69 -8.72
C GLU A 89 -3.69 -27.98 -7.96
N LYS A 90 -4.86 -28.60 -7.92
CA LYS A 90 -6.00 -28.06 -7.15
C LYS A 90 -5.65 -27.89 -5.68
N GLN A 91 -5.04 -28.93 -5.11
CA GLN A 91 -4.65 -28.91 -3.70
C GLN A 91 -3.60 -27.85 -3.43
N SER A 92 -2.62 -27.73 -4.30
CA SER A 92 -1.54 -26.73 -4.18
C SER A 92 -2.12 -25.33 -4.18
N LEU A 93 -3.05 -25.04 -5.09
CA LEU A 93 -3.69 -23.72 -5.16
C LEU A 93 -4.52 -23.44 -3.91
N ASN A 94 -5.26 -24.43 -3.43
CA ASN A 94 -6.05 -24.26 -2.21
C ASN A 94 -5.17 -23.97 -1.00
N GLU A 95 -4.05 -24.69 -0.89
CA GLU A 95 -3.12 -24.48 0.23
C GLU A 95 -2.47 -23.10 0.15
N ARG A 96 -2.09 -22.66 -1.05
CA ARG A 96 -1.53 -21.32 -1.23
C ARG A 96 -2.54 -20.26 -0.89
N HIS A 97 -3.78 -20.44 -1.30
CA HIS A 97 -4.86 -19.51 -0.98
C HIS A 97 -5.03 -19.34 0.53
N LYS A 98 -5.06 -20.49 1.23
CA LYS A 98 -5.21 -20.48 2.69
C LYS A 98 -4.03 -19.78 3.36
N LEU A 99 -2.80 -20.09 2.93
CA LEU A 99 -1.61 -19.51 3.51
C LEU A 99 -1.57 -18.00 3.30
N LEU A 100 -1.80 -17.54 2.07
CA LEU A 100 -1.77 -16.11 1.76
C LEU A 100 -2.87 -15.35 2.47
N SER A 101 -4.07 -15.95 2.57
CA SER A 101 -5.19 -15.33 3.29
C SER A 101 -4.85 -15.15 4.76
N ARG A 102 -4.24 -16.17 5.36
CA ARG A 102 -3.83 -16.10 6.78
C ARG A 102 -2.74 -15.06 6.99
N GLN A 103 -1.74 -15.03 6.11
CA GLN A 103 -0.66 -14.05 6.19
C GLN A 103 -1.20 -12.62 6.08
N ARG A 104 -2.17 -12.42 5.17
CA ARG A 104 -2.79 -11.11 4.97
C ARG A 104 -3.55 -10.69 6.22
N GLU A 105 -4.32 -11.61 6.82
CA GLU A 105 -5.07 -11.31 8.04
C GLU A 105 -4.13 -11.02 9.21
N ASP A 106 -3.04 -11.78 9.33
CA ASP A 106 -2.06 -11.55 10.39
C ASP A 106 -1.41 -10.16 10.24
N ALA A 107 -1.10 -9.78 9.01
CA ALA A 107 -0.50 -8.46 8.75
C ALA A 107 -1.48 -7.33 9.06
N LYS A 108 -2.74 -7.52 8.74
CA LYS A 108 -3.78 -6.53 9.06
C LYS A 108 -3.96 -6.38 10.57
N ASP A 109 -3.95 -7.47 11.27
CA ASP A 109 -4.03 -7.47 12.73
C ASP A 109 -2.88 -6.74 13.37
N UNK A 110 -1.91 -6.86 12.95
CA UNK A 110 -0.70 -6.28 13.45
C UNK A 110 -0.68 -4.81 13.22
N UNK A 111 -1.29 -4.42 12.15
CA UNK A 111 -1.37 -3.01 11.80
C UNK A 111 -2.47 -2.32 12.63
N UNK A 112 -3.42 -3.06 12.96
CA UNK A 112 -4.51 -2.59 13.72
C UNK A 112 -4.20 -2.54 15.21
N UNK A 113 -3.43 -3.31 15.63
CA UNK A 113 -2.95 -3.34 16.97
C UNK A 113 -1.98 -2.27 17.27
N UNK A 114 -1.22 -1.95 16.46
CA UNK A 114 -0.20 -0.96 16.54
C UNK A 114 -0.80 0.44 16.45
N UNK A 115 -1.87 0.47 15.64
CA UNK A 115 -2.56 1.74 15.44
C UNK A 115 -3.37 2.12 16.72
N UNK A 116 -3.79 1.18 17.30
CA UNK A 116 -4.50 1.38 18.53
C UNK A 116 -3.58 1.68 19.72
N UNK A 117 -2.56 1.25 19.68
CA UNK A 117 -1.54 1.49 20.69
C UNK A 117 -0.97 2.88 20.60
N UNK A 118 -0.82 3.36 19.50
CA UNK A 118 -0.29 4.67 19.27
C UNK A 118 -1.32 5.76 19.57
N SER A 119 -2.50 5.44 19.21
CA SER A 119 -3.61 6.38 19.46
C SER A 119 -3.87 6.53 20.94
N GLY A 120 -3.86 5.42 21.65
CA GLY A 120 -4.08 5.47 23.09
C GLY A 120 -3.04 6.29 23.82
N ILE A 121 -1.79 6.13 23.45
CA ILE A 121 -0.70 6.89 24.05
C ILE A 121 -0.87 8.38 23.76
N LEU A 122 -1.09 8.71 22.48
CA LEU A 122 -1.20 10.11 22.04
C LEU A 122 -2.42 10.80 22.63
N ALA A 123 -3.52 10.06 22.84
CA ALA A 123 -4.72 10.62 23.43
C ALA A 123 -4.50 11.20 24.82
N LYS A 124 -3.47 10.71 25.52
CA LYS A 124 -3.14 11.24 26.85
C LYS A 124 -2.57 12.65 26.78
N TYR A 125 -1.95 13.02 25.68
CA TYR A 125 -1.18 14.27 25.58
C TYR A 125 -1.75 15.28 24.60
N LEU A 126 -2.32 14.79 23.49
CA LEU A 126 -2.76 15.65 22.40
C LEU A 126 -4.16 16.21 22.66
N THR A 127 -4.40 17.43 22.16
CA THR A 127 -5.74 17.96 22.11
C THR A 127 -6.58 17.14 21.16
N ASP A 128 -7.92 17.31 21.22
CA ASP A 128 -8.82 16.62 20.31
C ASP A 128 -8.47 16.94 18.85
N GLN A 129 -8.17 18.20 18.56
CA GLN A 129 -7.82 18.62 17.21
C GLN A 129 -6.50 17.97 16.77
N GLN A 130 -5.50 17.96 17.63
CA GLN A 130 -4.20 17.34 17.32
C GLN A 130 -4.36 15.85 17.07
N LEU A 131 -5.21 15.19 17.85
CA LEU A 131 -5.46 13.77 17.68
C LEU A 131 -6.16 13.48 16.36
N GLN A 132 -7.11 14.33 15.98
CA GLN A 132 -7.77 14.24 14.67
C GLN A 132 -6.76 14.43 13.54
N ASP A 133 -5.86 15.40 13.68
CA ASP A 133 -4.83 15.67 12.68
C ASP A 133 -3.93 14.46 12.53
N TYR A 134 -3.57 13.82 13.65
CA TYR A 134 -2.75 12.61 13.63
C TYR A 134 -3.46 11.48 12.87
N ARG A 135 -4.72 11.25 13.20
CA ARG A 135 -5.49 10.19 12.55
C ARG A 135 -5.62 10.43 11.05
N ARG A 136 -5.87 11.69 10.68
CA ARG A 136 -5.95 12.07 9.28
C ARG A 136 -4.62 11.86 8.57
N PHE A 137 -3.50 12.22 9.24
CA PHE A 137 -2.17 12.04 8.68
C PHE A 137 -1.90 10.56 8.36
N VAL A 138 -2.19 9.66 9.30
CA VAL A 138 -1.99 8.24 9.10
C VAL A 138 -2.85 7.73 7.94
N GLN A 139 -4.10 8.16 7.89
CA GLN A 139 -5.02 7.76 6.83
C GLN A 139 -4.54 8.23 5.46
N VAL A 140 -4.14 9.49 5.35
CA VAL A 140 -3.67 10.07 4.10
C VAL A 140 -2.37 9.40 3.66
N LYS A 141 -1.44 9.20 4.59
CA LYS A 141 -0.16 8.54 4.29
C LYS A 141 -0.41 7.13 3.74
N THR A 142 -1.31 6.37 4.37
CA THR A 142 -1.66 5.03 3.92
C THR A 142 -2.27 5.06 2.52
N SER A 143 -3.23 5.97 2.30
CA SER A 143 -3.88 6.09 0.99
C SER A 143 -2.90 6.44 -0.11
N LEU A 144 -1.97 7.36 0.18
CA LEU A 144 -0.97 7.77 -0.80
C LEU A 144 -0.01 6.64 -1.15
N LEU A 145 0.38 5.85 -0.15
CA LEU A 145 1.24 4.68 -0.39
C LEU A 145 0.56 3.68 -1.32
N ILE A 146 -0.72 3.41 -1.07
CA ILE A 146 -1.50 2.48 -1.90
C ILE A 146 -1.63 3.03 -3.32
N GLU A 147 -1.99 4.29 -3.45
CA GLU A 147 -2.19 4.93 -4.74
C GLU A 147 -0.90 4.98 -5.54
N GLN A 148 0.21 5.31 -4.88
CA GLN A 148 1.52 5.38 -5.52
C GLN A 148 1.93 4.01 -6.06
N LYS A 149 1.74 2.96 -5.27
CA LYS A 149 2.07 1.60 -5.68
C LYS A 149 1.22 1.18 -6.87
N ASP A 150 -0.06 1.48 -6.83
CA ASP A 150 -0.99 1.15 -7.92
C ASP A 150 -0.59 1.84 -9.22
N LEU A 151 -0.25 3.14 -9.13
CA LEU A 151 0.19 3.90 -10.32
C LEU A 151 1.49 3.34 -10.89
N GLU A 152 2.44 2.99 -10.02
CA GLU A 152 3.71 2.42 -10.48
C GLU A 152 3.49 1.11 -11.23
N GLU A 153 2.58 0.28 -10.76
CA GLU A 153 2.26 -0.98 -11.43
C GLU A 153 1.57 -0.75 -12.77
N GLN A 154 0.64 0.21 -12.82
CA GLN A 154 -0.04 0.54 -14.06
C GLN A 154 0.92 1.12 -15.10
N ILE A 155 1.82 1.99 -14.66
CA ILE A 155 2.83 2.58 -15.54
C ILE A 155 3.74 1.48 -16.10
N LYS A 156 4.21 0.59 -15.24
CA LYS A 156 5.07 -0.50 -15.65
C LYS A 156 4.39 -1.40 -16.67
N PHE A 157 3.12 -1.75 -16.43
CA PHE A 157 2.35 -2.58 -17.35
C PHE A 157 2.20 -1.90 -18.71
N CYS A 158 1.86 -0.61 -18.71
CA CYS A 158 1.72 0.17 -19.94
C CYS A 158 3.03 0.24 -20.72
N GLU A 159 4.12 0.49 -20.02
CA GLU A 159 5.45 0.56 -20.65
C GLU A 159 5.85 -0.77 -21.28
N GLU A 160 5.56 -1.87 -20.60
CA GLU A 160 5.87 -3.20 -21.11
C GLU A 160 5.04 -3.53 -22.34
N GLN A 161 3.75 -3.19 -22.31
CA GLN A 161 2.86 -3.39 -23.46
C GLN A 161 3.32 -2.58 -24.66
N LEU A 162 3.66 -1.33 -24.42
CA LEU A 162 4.11 -0.42 -25.50
C LEU A 162 5.42 -0.93 -26.11
N ASP A 163 6.35 -1.36 -25.27
CA ASP A 163 7.64 -1.89 -25.72
C ASP A 163 7.45 -3.11 -26.63
N LYS A 164 6.58 -4.03 -26.22
CA LYS A 164 6.28 -5.23 -27.03
C LYS A 164 5.68 -4.86 -28.39
N LEU A 165 4.74 -3.93 -28.40
CA LEU A 165 4.09 -3.52 -29.64
C LEU A 165 5.06 -2.81 -30.57
N GLU A 166 5.91 -1.94 -30.04
CA GLU A 166 6.88 -1.21 -30.85
C GLU A 166 7.92 -2.15 -31.44
N LYS A 167 8.34 -3.18 -30.71
CA LYS A 167 9.30 -4.16 -31.21
C LYS A 167 8.72 -5.06 -32.29
N SER A 168 7.40 -5.22 -32.32
CA SER A 168 6.75 -6.06 -33.32
C SER A 168 6.53 -5.35 -34.66
N ILE A 169 6.77 -4.05 -34.74
CA ILE A 169 6.63 -3.29 -35.97
C ILE A 169 7.83 -3.56 -36.86
N PRO A 170 7.60 -3.95 -38.15
CA PRO A 170 8.71 -4.22 -39.08
C PRO A 170 9.59 -2.99 -39.36
#